data_8bab65f47e87d15d26b04af2c31046fb
#
_entry.id   8bab65f47e87d15d26b04af2c31046fb
#
_cell.length_a   1.000
_cell.length_b   1.000
_cell.length_c   1.000
_cell.angle_alpha   90.00
_cell.angle_beta   90.00
_cell.angle_gamma   90.00
#
_symmetry.space_group_name_H-M   'P 1'
#
loop_
_entity.id
_entity.type
_entity.pdbx_description
1 polymer ?
#
loop_
_entity_poly.entity_id
_entity_poly.type
_entity_poly.pdbx_seq_one_letter_code
_entity_poly.pdbx_strand_id
1 'polypeptide(L)'
;SGLTFTWVIRGDNVNVSSGRLGTLDLDPGESRTLIFNLSSIRPKPGVEYFLTIQVKTKYKKPLIPKGHLVAWEQFKLPIYRKPIITNPSELSAINLFKNDKGVEIYGQGFKAIFSRESGQLSQYSVDGIDLIKSPAEAHLWRAPTDNDLGNGMPERTALWKYAGSRMKTKILYGSLKNNTAEIIIINLDSLSSTTLTSTYHVYGNGAIKVKQKIEIEDSLHSEMPRFGMKFDMPSSFKKVEWFGRGPQESYWDRKTSAAIGHYSGSVWDQSYRYVRPQETGNKTDIRWMALSNGKVGLMAKGLPTFDGSVHQYPYSDLDHVPKSQKHGKLDIKPKDHVDWLIDYKQMGVGGDNSWGAKPHNHYLLNSDKYEYSFMFIPFEGGEDLNKLSKLKLD
;
A
#
# COMPACT_ATOMS: atom_id res chain seq x y z
N SER A 1 -26.49 -25.73 -19.89
CA SER A 1 -26.13 -24.40 -19.36
C SER A 1 -25.31 -23.60 -20.36
N GLY A 2 -25.58 -22.29 -20.47
CA GLY A 2 -24.86 -21.36 -21.38
C GLY A 2 -23.55 -20.82 -20.81
N LEU A 3 -22.99 -21.47 -19.81
CA LEU A 3 -21.80 -21.03 -19.06
C LEU A 3 -20.62 -22.00 -19.19
N THR A 4 -19.42 -21.48 -19.03
CA THR A 4 -18.17 -22.24 -18.95
C THR A 4 -17.51 -21.92 -17.60
N PHE A 5 -17.12 -22.98 -16.89
CA PHE A 5 -16.46 -22.89 -15.59
C PHE A 5 -14.98 -23.25 -15.75
N THR A 6 -14.11 -22.36 -15.33
CA THR A 6 -12.66 -22.56 -15.38
C THR A 6 -12.05 -22.24 -14.02
N TRP A 7 -10.88 -22.81 -13.77
CA TRP A 7 -10.11 -22.52 -12.58
C TRP A 7 -8.63 -22.39 -12.92
N VAL A 8 -7.91 -21.62 -12.12
CA VAL A 8 -6.46 -21.47 -12.19
C VAL A 8 -5.89 -21.35 -10.79
N ILE A 9 -4.79 -22.05 -10.55
CA ILE A 9 -3.96 -21.90 -9.34
C ILE A 9 -2.71 -21.14 -9.75
N ARG A 10 -2.45 -20.03 -9.08
CA ARG A 10 -1.23 -19.25 -9.24
C ARG A 10 -0.42 -19.25 -7.96
N GLY A 11 0.90 -19.42 -8.10
CA GLY A 11 1.87 -19.12 -7.06
C GLY A 11 2.42 -17.72 -7.31
N ASP A 12 2.05 -16.75 -6.49
CA ASP A 12 2.16 -15.32 -6.78
C ASP A 12 1.55 -15.02 -8.17
N ASN A 13 2.37 -14.67 -9.16
CA ASN A 13 1.92 -14.40 -10.52
C ASN A 13 2.10 -15.57 -11.50
N VAL A 14 2.73 -16.67 -11.10
CA VAL A 14 3.05 -17.80 -11.97
C VAL A 14 1.89 -18.80 -11.97
N ASN A 15 1.41 -19.15 -13.19
CA ASN A 15 0.42 -20.21 -13.34
C ASN A 15 1.04 -21.57 -12.98
N VAL A 16 0.51 -22.23 -11.96
CA VAL A 16 0.97 -23.53 -11.45
C VAL A 16 0.12 -24.66 -12.03
N SER A 17 -1.19 -24.43 -12.10
CA SER A 17 -2.15 -25.40 -12.61
C SER A 17 -3.43 -24.70 -13.05
N SER A 18 -4.12 -25.25 -14.03
CA SER A 18 -5.41 -24.71 -14.49
C SER A 18 -6.23 -25.80 -15.13
N GLY A 19 -7.54 -25.58 -15.22
CA GLY A 19 -8.43 -26.55 -15.86
C GLY A 19 -9.84 -25.99 -16.07
N ARG A 20 -10.68 -26.87 -16.60
CA ARG A 20 -12.11 -26.64 -16.74
C ARG A 20 -12.87 -27.53 -15.78
N LEU A 21 -13.89 -27.00 -15.14
CA LEU A 21 -14.90 -27.78 -14.47
C LEU A 21 -15.88 -28.28 -15.54
N GLY A 22 -16.37 -29.48 -15.39
CA GLY A 22 -17.38 -30.03 -16.29
C GLY A 22 -18.66 -29.18 -16.30
N THR A 23 -19.66 -29.61 -17.04
CA THR A 23 -20.96 -28.96 -17.02
C THR A 23 -21.55 -29.06 -15.60
N LEU A 24 -21.82 -27.90 -15.02
CA LEU A 24 -22.58 -27.80 -13.77
C LEU A 24 -24.02 -27.47 -14.16
N ASP A 25 -24.88 -28.40 -13.93
CA ASP A 25 -26.35 -28.25 -14.13
C ASP A 25 -26.95 -28.33 -12.74
N LEU A 26 -27.45 -27.21 -12.27
CA LEU A 26 -28.02 -27.01 -10.93
C LEU A 26 -29.31 -26.23 -11.08
N ASP A 27 -30.31 -26.63 -10.37
CA ASP A 27 -31.57 -25.90 -10.24
C ASP A 27 -31.39 -24.71 -9.25
N PRO A 28 -32.30 -23.72 -9.32
CA PRO A 28 -32.27 -22.61 -8.34
C PRO A 28 -32.29 -23.12 -6.89
N GLY A 29 -31.31 -22.65 -6.09
CA GLY A 29 -31.16 -23.06 -4.70
C GLY A 29 -30.30 -24.33 -4.48
N GLU A 30 -29.92 -25.04 -5.53
CA GLU A 30 -29.04 -26.21 -5.42
C GLU A 30 -27.59 -25.79 -5.27
N SER A 31 -26.82 -26.63 -4.58
CA SER A 31 -25.38 -26.49 -4.39
C SER A 31 -24.64 -27.78 -4.71
N ARG A 32 -23.38 -27.68 -5.13
CA ARG A 32 -22.51 -28.82 -5.43
C ARG A 32 -21.12 -28.58 -4.89
N THR A 33 -20.61 -29.58 -4.15
CA THR A 33 -19.22 -29.57 -3.66
C THR A 33 -18.26 -29.91 -4.80
N LEU A 34 -17.20 -29.10 -4.97
CA LEU A 34 -16.11 -29.35 -5.91
C LEU A 34 -14.84 -29.62 -5.12
N ILE A 35 -14.13 -30.68 -5.49
CA ILE A 35 -12.88 -31.10 -4.84
C ILE A 35 -11.70 -30.79 -5.77
N PHE A 36 -10.73 -30.04 -5.26
CA PHE A 36 -9.47 -29.75 -5.94
C PHE A 36 -8.33 -30.53 -5.29
N ASN A 37 -7.63 -31.35 -6.08
CA ASN A 37 -6.45 -32.05 -5.58
C ASN A 37 -5.23 -31.11 -5.65
N LEU A 38 -4.68 -30.79 -4.49
CA LEU A 38 -3.53 -29.88 -4.35
C LEU A 38 -2.20 -30.61 -4.13
N SER A 39 -2.19 -31.95 -4.08
CA SER A 39 -1.02 -32.77 -3.70
C SER A 39 0.16 -32.65 -4.67
N SER A 40 -0.08 -32.23 -5.92
CA SER A 40 0.97 -32.02 -6.92
C SER A 40 1.70 -30.68 -6.76
N ILE A 41 1.19 -29.74 -5.97
CA ILE A 41 1.80 -28.44 -5.78
C ILE A 41 2.95 -28.53 -4.79
N ARG A 42 4.15 -28.26 -5.27
CA ARG A 42 5.35 -28.15 -4.42
C ARG A 42 5.58 -26.70 -4.02
N PRO A 43 5.40 -26.35 -2.71
CA PRO A 43 5.49 -24.96 -2.28
C PRO A 43 6.92 -24.42 -2.42
N LYS A 44 7.06 -23.24 -3.03
CA LYS A 44 8.31 -22.49 -3.09
C LYS A 44 8.43 -21.55 -1.89
N PRO A 45 9.66 -21.25 -1.40
CA PRO A 45 9.85 -20.36 -0.25
C PRO A 45 9.24 -18.97 -0.47
N GLY A 46 8.41 -18.51 0.47
CA GLY A 46 7.80 -17.19 0.46
C GLY A 46 6.73 -16.94 -0.59
N VAL A 47 6.29 -17.96 -1.34
CA VAL A 47 5.26 -17.87 -2.37
C VAL A 47 3.88 -18.10 -1.76
N GLU A 48 2.92 -17.24 -2.08
CA GLU A 48 1.51 -17.43 -1.76
C GLU A 48 0.77 -18.08 -2.94
N TYR A 49 -0.15 -18.97 -2.65
CA TYR A 49 -0.91 -19.70 -3.66
C TYR A 49 -2.38 -19.31 -3.61
N PHE A 50 -2.96 -19.00 -4.79
CA PHE A 50 -4.36 -18.60 -4.94
C PHE A 50 -5.04 -19.45 -5.99
N LEU A 51 -6.20 -20.02 -5.63
CA LEU A 51 -7.15 -20.62 -6.55
C LEU A 51 -8.16 -19.55 -6.99
N THR A 52 -8.26 -19.31 -8.29
CA THR A 52 -9.30 -18.45 -8.85
C THR A 52 -10.23 -19.28 -9.70
N ILE A 53 -11.54 -19.21 -9.42
CA ILE A 53 -12.60 -19.84 -10.19
C ILE A 53 -13.29 -18.74 -11.00
N GLN A 54 -13.57 -19.00 -12.28
CA GLN A 54 -14.22 -18.06 -13.19
C GLN A 54 -15.40 -18.72 -13.91
N VAL A 55 -16.48 -17.97 -14.03
CA VAL A 55 -17.68 -18.34 -14.79
C VAL A 55 -17.82 -17.38 -15.95
N LYS A 56 -17.82 -17.90 -17.18
CA LYS A 56 -17.88 -17.11 -18.41
C LYS A 56 -19.00 -17.57 -19.32
N THR A 57 -19.53 -16.64 -20.13
CA THR A 57 -20.51 -16.98 -21.16
C THR A 57 -19.90 -17.89 -22.22
N LYS A 58 -20.60 -18.97 -22.56
CA LYS A 58 -20.19 -19.94 -23.60
C LYS A 58 -20.51 -19.43 -25.02
N TYR A 59 -21.57 -18.67 -25.16
CA TYR A 59 -22.08 -18.17 -26.44
C TYR A 59 -22.22 -16.64 -26.40
N LYS A 60 -22.17 -16.02 -27.59
CA LYS A 60 -22.50 -14.61 -27.75
C LYS A 60 -24.02 -14.44 -27.58
N LYS A 61 -24.44 -13.42 -26.85
CA LYS A 61 -25.80 -12.92 -26.73
C LYS A 61 -25.89 -11.45 -27.16
N PRO A 62 -27.05 -10.87 -27.43
CA PRO A 62 -27.17 -9.43 -27.61
C PRO A 62 -26.52 -8.71 -26.43
N LEU A 63 -25.63 -7.73 -26.71
CA LEU A 63 -24.88 -6.91 -25.74
C LEU A 63 -23.89 -7.66 -24.82
N ILE A 64 -23.82 -9.00 -24.89
CA ILE A 64 -22.91 -9.81 -24.06
C ILE A 64 -22.04 -10.67 -24.98
N PRO A 65 -20.71 -10.41 -25.06
CA PRO A 65 -19.83 -11.20 -25.90
C PRO A 65 -19.62 -12.62 -25.34
N LYS A 66 -19.24 -13.55 -26.21
CA LYS A 66 -18.71 -14.85 -25.78
C LYS A 66 -17.47 -14.63 -24.91
N GLY A 67 -17.37 -15.38 -23.82
CA GLY A 67 -16.26 -15.26 -22.87
C GLY A 67 -16.41 -14.12 -21.84
N HIS A 68 -17.56 -13.41 -21.83
CA HIS A 68 -17.83 -12.41 -20.81
C HIS A 68 -17.78 -13.05 -19.42
N LEU A 69 -17.03 -12.43 -18.50
CA LEU A 69 -16.89 -12.87 -17.11
C LEU A 69 -18.17 -12.54 -16.34
N VAL A 70 -18.90 -13.57 -15.95
CA VAL A 70 -20.19 -13.45 -15.23
C VAL A 70 -19.97 -13.41 -13.72
N ALA A 71 -19.07 -14.27 -13.23
CA ALA A 71 -18.74 -14.36 -11.82
C ALA A 71 -17.31 -14.90 -11.66
N TRP A 72 -16.68 -14.55 -10.55
CA TRP A 72 -15.41 -15.13 -10.14
C TRP A 72 -15.28 -15.10 -8.62
N GLU A 73 -14.44 -15.99 -8.11
CA GLU A 73 -14.03 -15.98 -6.70
C GLU A 73 -12.58 -16.43 -6.59
N GLN A 74 -11.88 -15.92 -5.58
CA GLN A 74 -10.48 -16.23 -5.35
C GLN A 74 -10.25 -16.67 -3.90
N PHE A 75 -9.58 -17.79 -3.75
CA PHE A 75 -9.27 -18.40 -2.44
C PHE A 75 -7.77 -18.47 -2.25
N LYS A 76 -7.28 -17.95 -1.13
CA LYS A 76 -5.91 -18.22 -0.69
C LYS A 76 -5.81 -19.69 -0.23
N LEU A 77 -4.89 -20.44 -0.81
CA LEU A 77 -4.68 -21.83 -0.47
C LEU A 77 -3.79 -21.97 0.77
N PRO A 78 -4.04 -22.97 1.64
CA PRO A 78 -3.22 -23.23 2.83
C PRO A 78 -1.92 -23.96 2.47
N ILE A 79 -1.26 -23.51 1.42
CA ILE A 79 0.01 -24.03 0.91
C ILE A 79 1.06 -22.96 1.15
N TYR A 80 2.07 -23.27 1.95
CA TYR A 80 3.10 -22.30 2.28
C TYR A 80 4.42 -22.98 2.64
N ARG A 81 5.52 -22.35 2.23
CA ARG A 81 6.87 -22.63 2.70
C ARG A 81 7.53 -21.35 3.15
N LYS A 82 8.13 -21.33 4.34
CA LYS A 82 8.80 -20.15 4.88
C LYS A 82 9.84 -19.59 3.91
N PRO A 83 9.98 -18.26 3.75
CA PRO A 83 11.04 -17.66 2.95
C PRO A 83 12.41 -17.97 3.55
N ILE A 84 13.43 -17.92 2.72
CA ILE A 84 14.82 -18.00 3.16
C ILE A 84 15.17 -16.68 3.83
N ILE A 85 15.80 -16.74 4.99
CA ILE A 85 16.25 -15.56 5.75
C ILE A 85 17.69 -15.27 5.31
N THR A 86 17.96 -14.02 4.96
CA THR A 86 19.31 -13.51 4.71
C THR A 86 19.84 -12.92 6.01
N ASN A 87 21.00 -13.36 6.43
CA ASN A 87 21.66 -12.82 7.61
C ASN A 87 22.25 -11.42 7.28
N PRO A 88 21.87 -10.36 7.99
CA PRO A 88 22.42 -9.02 7.74
C PRO A 88 23.95 -8.92 7.84
N SER A 89 24.61 -9.77 8.63
CA SER A 89 26.06 -9.78 8.74
C SER A 89 26.79 -10.23 7.47
N GLU A 90 26.08 -10.87 6.53
CA GLU A 90 26.60 -11.28 5.22
C GLU A 90 26.52 -10.16 4.17
N LEU A 91 25.82 -9.06 4.49
CA LEU A 91 25.71 -7.90 3.62
C LEU A 91 26.94 -6.99 3.74
N SER A 92 27.10 -6.07 2.80
CA SER A 92 28.18 -5.07 2.80
C SER A 92 28.15 -4.23 4.08
N ALA A 93 29.34 -3.79 4.52
CA ALA A 93 29.46 -2.93 5.68
C ALA A 93 28.79 -1.56 5.45
N ILE A 94 28.25 -1.00 6.53
CA ILE A 94 27.68 0.35 6.53
C ILE A 94 28.36 1.20 7.62
N ASN A 95 28.34 2.50 7.42
CA ASN A 95 28.86 3.50 8.37
C ASN A 95 27.72 4.37 8.86
N LEU A 96 27.72 4.70 10.14
CA LEU A 96 26.75 5.56 10.78
C LEU A 96 27.45 6.76 11.37
N PHE A 97 27.03 7.96 11.00
CA PHE A 97 27.52 9.24 11.53
C PHE A 97 26.38 9.98 12.22
N LYS A 98 26.70 10.64 13.33
CA LYS A 98 25.77 11.46 14.09
C LYS A 98 26.30 12.89 14.16
N ASN A 99 25.42 13.85 13.95
CA ASN A 99 25.70 15.26 14.11
C ASN A 99 24.47 16.00 14.65
N ASP A 100 24.58 17.32 14.82
CA ASP A 100 23.48 18.14 15.34
C ASP A 100 22.25 18.15 14.42
N LYS A 101 22.45 17.88 13.11
CA LYS A 101 21.37 17.85 12.12
C LYS A 101 20.63 16.52 12.05
N GLY A 102 21.26 15.43 12.52
CA GLY A 102 20.62 14.12 12.52
C GLY A 102 21.56 12.92 12.49
N VAL A 103 21.11 11.86 11.82
CA VAL A 103 21.87 10.62 11.64
C VAL A 103 22.00 10.33 10.16
N GLU A 104 23.21 10.05 9.71
CA GLU A 104 23.55 9.73 8.33
C GLU A 104 24.10 8.31 8.25
N ILE A 105 23.64 7.55 7.27
CA ILE A 105 24.09 6.18 7.00
C ILE A 105 24.58 6.11 5.58
N TYR A 106 25.77 5.54 5.42
CA TYR A 106 26.41 5.31 4.14
C TYR A 106 26.73 3.82 4.00
N GLY A 107 26.37 3.25 2.88
CA GLY A 107 26.75 1.91 2.45
C GLY A 107 27.31 1.92 1.03
N GLN A 108 27.59 0.74 0.50
CA GLN A 108 28.05 0.61 -0.88
C GLN A 108 26.93 1.04 -1.84
N GLY A 109 27.13 2.17 -2.52
CA GLY A 109 26.21 2.70 -3.52
C GLY A 109 24.94 3.36 -2.94
N PHE A 110 24.77 3.49 -1.63
CA PHE A 110 23.57 4.13 -1.07
C PHE A 110 23.87 5.07 0.10
N LYS A 111 22.94 5.99 0.32
CA LYS A 111 22.93 6.95 1.43
C LYS A 111 21.51 7.10 1.97
N ALA A 112 21.37 7.11 3.32
CA ALA A 112 20.12 7.43 4.01
C ALA A 112 20.38 8.47 5.10
N ILE A 113 19.58 9.54 5.15
CA ILE A 113 19.68 10.61 6.16
C ILE A 113 18.37 10.72 6.91
N PHE A 114 18.47 10.77 8.23
CA PHE A 114 17.37 11.00 9.16
C PHE A 114 17.58 12.37 9.81
N SER A 115 16.69 13.31 9.49
CA SER A 115 16.81 14.69 9.96
C SER A 115 16.20 14.87 11.34
N ARG A 116 16.89 15.59 12.20
CA ARG A 116 16.34 16.00 13.51
C ARG A 116 15.25 17.05 13.37
N GLU A 117 15.36 17.90 12.37
CA GLU A 117 14.39 18.96 12.12
C GLU A 117 13.02 18.39 11.69
N SER A 118 13.03 17.52 10.67
CA SER A 118 11.81 16.91 10.18
C SER A 118 11.33 15.70 11.01
N GLY A 119 12.23 15.10 11.81
CA GLY A 119 11.94 13.88 12.55
C GLY A 119 11.61 12.69 11.64
N GLN A 120 12.20 12.61 10.46
CA GLN A 120 11.89 11.61 9.44
C GLN A 120 13.13 11.27 8.58
N LEU A 121 13.01 10.20 7.77
CA LEU A 121 13.91 9.92 6.66
C LEU A 121 13.80 11.07 5.66
N SER A 122 14.87 11.87 5.55
CA SER A 122 14.88 13.12 4.76
C SER A 122 15.60 13.00 3.42
N GLN A 123 16.51 12.03 3.30
CA GLN A 123 17.15 11.68 2.03
C GLN A 123 17.37 10.18 1.95
N TYR A 124 17.10 9.64 0.79
CA TYR A 124 17.42 8.26 0.45
C TYR A 124 17.83 8.21 -1.02
N SER A 125 19.07 7.83 -1.28
CA SER A 125 19.63 7.78 -2.64
C SER A 125 20.42 6.49 -2.87
N VAL A 126 20.42 6.05 -4.13
CA VAL A 126 21.20 4.88 -4.59
C VAL A 126 21.93 5.29 -5.86
N ASP A 127 23.24 5.03 -5.92
CA ASP A 127 24.15 5.37 -7.02
C ASP A 127 24.02 6.84 -7.47
N GLY A 128 23.86 7.73 -6.50
CA GLY A 128 23.70 9.16 -6.71
C GLY A 128 22.33 9.61 -7.20
N ILE A 129 21.36 8.68 -7.31
CA ILE A 129 19.98 8.98 -7.71
C ILE A 129 19.11 9.03 -6.46
N ASP A 130 18.46 10.17 -6.22
CA ASP A 130 17.52 10.32 -5.11
C ASP A 130 16.26 9.47 -5.38
N LEU A 131 15.88 8.68 -4.37
CA LEU A 131 14.68 7.84 -4.37
C LEU A 131 13.50 8.54 -3.67
N ILE A 132 13.76 9.51 -2.81
CA ILE A 132 12.79 10.44 -2.24
C ILE A 132 13.28 11.86 -2.43
N LYS A 133 12.37 12.80 -2.65
CA LYS A 133 12.66 14.20 -2.97
C LYS A 133 12.61 15.11 -1.74
N SER A 134 11.77 14.76 -0.76
CA SER A 134 11.61 15.51 0.48
C SER A 134 11.44 14.56 1.66
N PRO A 135 11.56 15.06 2.91
CA PRO A 135 11.33 14.23 4.09
C PRO A 135 9.97 13.53 4.04
N ALA A 136 9.97 12.24 4.43
CA ALA A 136 8.74 11.49 4.61
C ALA A 136 7.80 12.18 5.62
N GLU A 137 6.51 12.09 5.44
CA GLU A 137 5.52 12.71 6.32
C GLU A 137 4.61 11.65 6.96
N ALA A 138 4.28 11.82 8.24
CA ALA A 138 3.17 11.09 8.85
C ALA A 138 1.86 11.54 8.21
N HIS A 139 1.06 10.60 7.71
CA HIS A 139 -0.15 10.90 6.96
C HIS A 139 -1.38 10.34 7.66
N LEU A 140 -2.10 11.21 8.38
CA LEU A 140 -3.23 10.85 9.24
C LEU A 140 -4.58 11.33 8.68
N TRP A 141 -4.57 11.91 7.48
CA TRP A 141 -5.73 12.48 6.81
C TRP A 141 -5.98 11.81 5.46
N ARG A 142 -7.23 11.81 5.01
CA ARG A 142 -7.58 11.54 3.61
C ARG A 142 -8.42 12.66 3.02
N ALA A 143 -8.31 12.84 1.71
CA ALA A 143 -9.19 13.74 0.99
C ALA A 143 -10.64 13.24 1.12
N PRO A 144 -11.58 14.08 1.57
CA PRO A 144 -12.95 13.64 1.83
C PRO A 144 -13.64 13.13 0.57
N THR A 145 -14.29 11.97 0.67
CA THR A 145 -15.21 11.47 -0.36
C THR A 145 -16.54 12.22 -0.30
N ASP A 146 -17.41 12.05 -1.31
CA ASP A 146 -18.76 12.60 -1.25
C ASP A 146 -19.54 12.09 -0.03
N ASN A 147 -19.37 10.82 0.35
CA ASN A 147 -19.95 10.25 1.56
C ASN A 147 -19.38 10.89 2.84
N ASP A 148 -18.07 11.14 2.89
CA ASP A 148 -17.43 11.82 4.01
C ASP A 148 -17.99 13.21 4.24
N LEU A 149 -18.23 13.95 3.15
CA LEU A 149 -18.86 15.28 3.21
C LEU A 149 -20.32 15.19 3.67
N GLY A 150 -21.04 14.16 3.23
CA GLY A 150 -22.42 13.91 3.64
C GLY A 150 -22.55 13.59 5.11
N ASN A 151 -21.56 12.90 5.69
CA ASN A 151 -21.59 12.50 7.11
C ASN A 151 -20.82 13.45 8.06
N GLY A 152 -20.34 14.59 7.55
CA GLY A 152 -19.64 15.59 8.35
C GLY A 152 -18.25 15.15 8.83
N MET A 153 -17.57 14.24 8.09
CA MET A 153 -16.25 13.77 8.46
C MET A 153 -15.21 14.90 8.57
N PRO A 154 -15.14 15.87 7.63
CA PRO A 154 -14.11 16.91 7.70
C PRO A 154 -14.14 17.72 8.99
N GLU A 155 -15.33 18.03 9.51
CA GLU A 155 -15.53 18.76 10.75
C GLU A 155 -15.26 17.87 11.97
N ARG A 156 -15.80 16.66 11.96
CA ARG A 156 -15.69 15.71 13.07
C ARG A 156 -14.26 15.23 13.30
N THR A 157 -13.48 15.08 12.24
CA THR A 157 -12.11 14.54 12.28
C THR A 157 -11.04 15.62 12.00
N ALA A 158 -11.39 16.91 12.06
CA ALA A 158 -10.52 18.04 11.71
C ALA A 158 -9.18 18.03 12.46
N LEU A 159 -9.15 17.46 13.67
CA LEU A 159 -7.95 17.31 14.49
C LEU A 159 -6.81 16.61 13.73
N TRP A 160 -7.14 15.62 12.90
CA TRP A 160 -6.18 14.78 12.19
C TRP A 160 -5.60 15.44 10.95
N LYS A 161 -6.29 16.42 10.37
CA LYS A 161 -5.89 17.00 9.05
C LYS A 161 -4.45 17.49 9.00
N TYR A 162 -3.99 18.10 10.07
CA TYR A 162 -2.64 18.65 10.18
C TYR A 162 -1.80 17.97 11.27
N ALA A 163 -2.28 16.87 11.85
CA ALA A 163 -1.58 16.24 12.96
C ALA A 163 -0.18 15.77 12.55
N GLY A 164 -0.02 15.19 11.35
CA GLY A 164 1.29 14.77 10.84
C GLY A 164 2.29 15.92 10.72
N SER A 165 1.88 17.05 10.15
CA SER A 165 2.74 18.23 9.97
C SER A 165 3.01 19.01 11.27
N ARG A 166 2.14 18.88 12.28
CA ARG A 166 2.34 19.49 13.60
C ARG A 166 3.32 18.71 14.48
N MET A 167 3.62 17.46 14.17
CA MET A 167 4.50 16.63 14.98
C MET A 167 5.86 17.27 15.19
N LYS A 168 6.34 17.19 16.44
CA LYS A 168 7.66 17.69 16.83
C LYS A 168 8.53 16.55 17.31
N THR A 169 9.76 16.49 16.80
CA THR A 169 10.74 15.49 17.17
C THR A 169 11.17 15.66 18.63
N LYS A 170 10.97 14.65 19.44
CA LYS A 170 11.43 14.57 20.83
C LYS A 170 12.71 13.77 20.95
N ILE A 171 12.80 12.65 20.22
CA ILE A 171 13.96 11.75 20.24
C ILE A 171 14.32 11.43 18.80
N LEU A 172 15.62 11.51 18.51
CA LEU A 172 16.27 10.90 17.36
C LEU A 172 17.49 10.16 17.88
N TYR A 173 17.45 8.86 17.86
CA TYR A 173 18.52 7.98 18.27
C TYR A 173 18.97 7.09 17.13
N GLY A 174 20.26 6.83 17.02
CA GLY A 174 20.82 5.90 16.04
C GLY A 174 21.90 5.03 16.67
N SER A 175 21.95 3.76 16.31
CA SER A 175 23.00 2.82 16.69
C SER A 175 23.35 1.91 15.52
N LEU A 176 24.56 1.36 15.53
CA LEU A 176 25.03 0.40 14.55
C LEU A 176 25.47 -0.88 15.25
N LYS A 177 24.89 -2.01 14.85
CA LYS A 177 25.24 -3.32 15.38
C LYS A 177 25.07 -4.38 14.28
N ASN A 178 26.05 -5.26 14.12
CA ASN A 178 26.01 -6.39 13.18
C ASN A 178 25.59 -5.97 11.74
N ASN A 179 26.23 -4.94 11.20
CA ASN A 179 25.90 -4.37 9.87
C ASN A 179 24.45 -3.91 9.69
N THR A 180 23.75 -3.64 10.79
CA THR A 180 22.42 -3.07 10.80
C THR A 180 22.42 -1.77 11.60
N ALA A 181 22.02 -0.67 10.98
CA ALA A 181 21.80 0.58 11.70
C ALA A 181 20.34 0.64 12.15
N GLU A 182 20.13 0.80 13.45
CA GLU A 182 18.81 1.04 14.02
C GLU A 182 18.63 2.53 14.30
N ILE A 183 17.56 3.13 13.79
CA ILE A 183 17.18 4.52 14.02
C ILE A 183 15.81 4.53 14.67
N ILE A 184 15.70 5.19 15.82
CA ILE A 184 14.44 5.39 16.54
C ILE A 184 14.13 6.87 16.56
N ILE A 185 12.96 7.25 16.08
CA ILE A 185 12.47 8.62 16.10
C ILE A 185 11.11 8.64 16.83
N ILE A 186 11.00 9.54 17.80
CA ILE A 186 9.74 9.77 18.52
C ILE A 186 9.28 11.19 18.25
N ASN A 187 8.14 11.30 17.63
CA ASN A 187 7.46 12.55 17.33
C ASN A 187 6.19 12.70 18.18
N LEU A 188 5.88 13.92 18.60
CA LEU A 188 4.72 14.24 19.40
C LEU A 188 3.90 15.35 18.76
N ASP A 189 2.59 15.15 18.64
CA ASP A 189 1.59 16.22 18.41
C ASP A 189 0.81 16.47 19.71
N SER A 190 1.13 17.58 20.36
CA SER A 190 0.51 17.93 21.65
C SER A 190 -0.99 18.28 21.53
N LEU A 191 -1.44 18.71 20.35
CA LEU A 191 -2.86 19.08 20.16
C LEU A 191 -3.76 17.83 20.10
N SER A 192 -3.30 16.76 19.48
CA SER A 192 -4.02 15.48 19.39
C SER A 192 -3.57 14.48 20.46
N SER A 193 -2.67 14.88 21.38
CA SER A 193 -2.07 13.99 22.38
C SER A 193 -1.53 12.69 21.78
N THR A 194 -0.88 12.81 20.60
CA THR A 194 -0.47 11.67 19.80
C THR A 194 1.04 11.53 19.77
N THR A 195 1.52 10.33 20.08
CA THR A 195 2.93 9.93 19.95
C THR A 195 3.10 9.00 18.75
N LEU A 196 4.00 9.35 17.82
CA LEU A 196 4.41 8.52 16.70
C LEU A 196 5.84 8.04 16.91
N THR A 197 6.03 6.74 17.03
CA THR A 197 7.35 6.10 17.09
C THR A 197 7.64 5.46 15.73
N SER A 198 8.71 5.93 15.08
CA SER A 198 9.23 5.38 13.83
C SER A 198 10.53 4.65 14.12
N THR A 199 10.61 3.37 13.81
CA THR A 199 11.84 2.56 13.91
C THR A 199 12.27 2.15 12.52
N TYR A 200 13.51 2.46 12.17
CA TYR A 200 14.13 2.09 10.91
C TYR A 200 15.31 1.16 11.16
N HIS A 201 15.40 0.08 10.38
CA HIS A 201 16.60 -0.74 10.30
C HIS A 201 17.15 -0.64 8.89
N VAL A 202 18.35 -0.09 8.77
CA VAL A 202 19.06 0.09 7.49
C VAL A 202 20.11 -0.99 7.36
N TYR A 203 20.08 -1.69 6.23
CA TYR A 203 20.94 -2.85 5.96
C TYR A 203 21.98 -2.54 4.89
N GLY A 204 23.03 -3.37 4.83
CA GLY A 204 24.18 -3.17 3.94
C GLY A 204 23.90 -3.25 2.45
N ASN A 205 22.73 -3.75 2.05
CA ASN A 205 22.25 -3.74 0.65
C ASN A 205 21.34 -2.55 0.33
N GLY A 206 21.30 -1.55 1.21
CA GLY A 206 20.42 -0.38 1.05
C GLY A 206 18.98 -0.60 1.48
N ALA A 207 18.52 -1.82 1.76
CA ALA A 207 17.17 -2.03 2.23
C ALA A 207 16.90 -1.33 3.57
N ILE A 208 15.69 -0.80 3.76
CA ILE A 208 15.27 -0.11 4.99
C ILE A 208 13.94 -0.71 5.47
N LYS A 209 13.98 -1.45 6.58
CA LYS A 209 12.76 -1.89 7.26
C LYS A 209 12.23 -0.72 8.10
N VAL A 210 10.96 -0.41 7.93
CA VAL A 210 10.24 0.67 8.61
C VAL A 210 9.15 0.08 9.47
N LYS A 211 9.10 0.48 10.74
CA LYS A 211 8.01 0.18 11.66
C LYS A 211 7.45 1.49 12.17
N GLN A 212 6.15 1.66 12.03
CA GLN A 212 5.41 2.81 12.53
C GLN A 212 4.48 2.36 13.63
N LYS A 213 4.52 3.04 14.76
CA LYS A 213 3.62 2.84 15.89
C LYS A 213 3.05 4.19 16.31
N ILE A 214 1.73 4.32 16.32
CA ILE A 214 1.03 5.49 16.83
C ILE A 214 0.31 5.14 18.11
N GLU A 215 0.38 6.04 19.10
CA GLU A 215 -0.30 5.95 20.39
C GLU A 215 -0.99 7.28 20.66
N ILE A 216 -2.27 7.23 21.03
CA ILE A 216 -3.15 8.37 21.28
C ILE A 216 -3.54 8.31 22.74
N GLU A 217 -3.20 9.33 23.51
CA GLU A 217 -3.46 9.36 24.98
C GLU A 217 -4.88 9.85 25.32
N ASP A 218 -5.50 10.63 24.42
CA ASP A 218 -6.88 11.09 24.58
C ASP A 218 -7.87 10.02 24.13
N SER A 219 -8.52 9.35 25.06
CA SER A 219 -9.51 8.30 24.80
C SER A 219 -10.83 8.80 24.18
N LEU A 220 -11.03 10.12 24.10
CA LEU A 220 -12.20 10.75 23.50
C LEU A 220 -11.95 11.28 22.09
N HIS A 221 -10.83 10.90 21.46
CA HIS A 221 -10.53 11.32 20.10
C HIS A 221 -11.56 10.78 19.09
N SER A 222 -11.76 11.53 18.01
CA SER A 222 -12.54 11.04 16.86
C SER A 222 -11.81 9.91 16.15
N GLU A 223 -12.55 9.12 15.34
CA GLU A 223 -11.93 8.16 14.42
C GLU A 223 -10.87 8.85 13.54
N MET A 224 -9.73 8.18 13.32
CA MET A 224 -8.66 8.67 12.47
C MET A 224 -8.97 8.34 11.00
N PRO A 225 -8.94 9.31 10.07
CA PRO A 225 -9.25 9.04 8.67
C PRO A 225 -8.28 8.08 7.99
N ARG A 226 -6.99 8.14 8.36
CA ARG A 226 -5.91 7.33 7.81
C ARG A 226 -4.77 7.20 8.83
N PHE A 227 -4.05 6.09 8.78
CA PHE A 227 -2.75 5.95 9.41
C PHE A 227 -1.73 5.44 8.39
N GLY A 228 -0.78 6.28 8.04
CA GLY A 228 0.23 5.96 7.05
C GLY A 228 1.38 6.95 6.98
N MET A 229 2.16 6.80 5.94
CA MET A 229 3.26 7.70 5.56
C MET A 229 3.08 8.15 4.10
N LYS A 230 3.44 9.40 3.82
CA LYS A 230 3.52 9.97 2.48
C LYS A 230 4.98 10.22 2.11
N PHE A 231 5.34 9.86 0.90
CA PHE A 231 6.65 10.08 0.30
C PHE A 231 6.51 10.89 -0.98
N ASP A 232 7.26 11.98 -1.08
CA ASP A 232 7.42 12.74 -2.33
C ASP A 232 8.56 12.08 -3.13
N MET A 233 8.19 11.47 -4.25
CA MET A 233 9.11 10.76 -5.13
C MET A 233 9.58 11.69 -6.25
N PRO A 234 10.77 11.45 -6.84
CA PRO A 234 11.15 12.14 -8.06
C PRO A 234 10.10 11.98 -9.15
N SER A 235 9.76 13.07 -9.83
CA SER A 235 8.72 13.10 -10.86
C SER A 235 8.96 12.16 -12.04
N SER A 236 10.19 11.67 -12.21
CA SER A 236 10.55 10.67 -13.21
C SER A 236 10.04 9.26 -12.88
N PHE A 237 9.64 8.98 -11.61
CA PHE A 237 9.15 7.67 -11.17
C PHE A 237 7.68 7.48 -11.57
N LYS A 238 7.43 7.29 -12.87
CA LYS A 238 6.09 7.24 -13.48
C LYS A 238 5.54 5.84 -13.70
N LYS A 239 6.34 4.80 -13.47
CA LYS A 239 5.91 3.41 -13.58
C LYS A 239 5.61 2.86 -12.19
N VAL A 240 4.49 2.15 -12.07
CA VAL A 240 4.10 1.44 -10.86
C VAL A 240 3.81 -0.01 -11.17
N GLU A 241 4.30 -0.89 -10.31
CA GLU A 241 3.95 -2.32 -10.31
C GLU A 241 3.59 -2.73 -8.87
N TRP A 242 2.63 -3.63 -8.71
CA TRP A 242 2.28 -4.14 -7.38
C TRP A 242 1.74 -5.56 -7.42
N PHE A 243 1.95 -6.26 -6.31
CA PHE A 243 1.30 -7.51 -5.98
C PHE A 243 0.37 -7.28 -4.79
N GLY A 244 -0.92 -7.27 -5.06
CA GLY A 244 -1.98 -6.90 -4.13
C GLY A 244 -3.33 -6.95 -4.81
N ARG A 245 -4.34 -6.29 -4.25
CA ARG A 245 -5.65 -6.19 -4.91
C ARG A 245 -5.60 -5.20 -6.08
N GLY A 246 -6.34 -5.52 -7.15
CA GLY A 246 -6.39 -4.71 -8.36
C GLY A 246 -7.24 -5.34 -9.47
N PRO A 247 -7.14 -4.79 -10.71
CA PRO A 247 -6.35 -3.59 -11.09
C PRO A 247 -6.96 -2.28 -10.60
N GLN A 248 -8.29 -2.23 -10.36
CA GLN A 248 -9.00 -1.05 -9.89
C GLN A 248 -8.66 -0.69 -8.44
N GLU A 249 -9.07 0.49 -8.02
CA GLU A 249 -8.97 0.89 -6.62
C GLU A 249 -9.79 -0.03 -5.71
N SER A 250 -9.34 -0.17 -4.49
CA SER A 250 -10.02 -0.91 -3.43
C SER A 250 -9.81 -0.25 -2.09
N TYR A 251 -10.78 -0.39 -1.19
CA TYR A 251 -10.76 0.17 0.16
C TYR A 251 -11.14 -0.93 1.15
N TRP A 252 -10.86 -0.75 2.40
CA TRP A 252 -11.06 -1.75 3.43
C TRP A 252 -12.49 -2.33 3.43
N ASP A 253 -13.49 -1.50 3.23
CA ASP A 253 -14.91 -1.85 3.12
C ASP A 253 -15.40 -2.10 1.68
N ARG A 254 -14.54 -1.91 0.68
CA ARG A 254 -14.87 -2.05 -0.75
C ARG A 254 -13.72 -2.70 -1.53
N LYS A 255 -13.54 -4.01 -1.37
CA LYS A 255 -12.41 -4.74 -1.97
C LYS A 255 -12.75 -6.07 -2.63
N THR A 256 -13.96 -6.58 -2.50
CA THR A 256 -14.36 -7.89 -3.01
C THR A 256 -14.24 -7.99 -4.54
N SER A 257 -14.45 -6.89 -5.26
CA SER A 257 -14.31 -6.84 -6.73
C SER A 257 -12.86 -6.86 -7.23
N ALA A 258 -11.86 -6.73 -6.35
CA ALA A 258 -10.46 -6.65 -6.70
C ALA A 258 -9.72 -7.94 -6.29
N ALA A 259 -9.22 -8.70 -7.28
CA ALA A 259 -8.45 -9.92 -7.04
C ALA A 259 -7.02 -9.62 -6.60
N ILE A 260 -6.42 -10.51 -5.81
CA ILE A 260 -4.98 -10.51 -5.58
C ILE A 260 -4.28 -10.94 -6.87
N GLY A 261 -3.35 -10.13 -7.33
CA GLY A 261 -2.60 -10.37 -8.56
C GLY A 261 -1.41 -9.44 -8.70
N HIS A 262 -0.62 -9.68 -9.74
CA HIS A 262 0.44 -8.78 -10.15
C HIS A 262 -0.11 -7.83 -11.22
N TYR A 263 0.00 -6.55 -10.99
CA TYR A 263 -0.51 -5.49 -11.83
C TYR A 263 0.57 -4.45 -12.09
N SER A 264 0.45 -3.74 -13.19
CA SER A 264 1.36 -2.65 -13.56
C SER A 264 0.64 -1.57 -14.35
N GLY A 265 1.20 -0.38 -14.37
CA GLY A 265 0.67 0.75 -15.13
C GLY A 265 1.48 2.01 -14.96
N SER A 266 0.97 3.13 -15.47
CA SER A 266 1.52 4.43 -15.13
C SER A 266 0.97 4.90 -13.78
N VAL A 267 1.73 5.75 -13.08
CA VAL A 267 1.26 6.41 -11.84
C VAL A 267 -0.01 7.21 -12.11
N TRP A 268 -0.07 7.89 -13.27
CA TRP A 268 -1.22 8.70 -13.66
C TRP A 268 -2.51 7.90 -13.79
N ASP A 269 -2.44 6.69 -14.33
CA ASP A 269 -3.63 5.84 -14.58
C ASP A 269 -4.18 5.19 -13.31
N GLN A 270 -3.51 5.34 -12.15
CA GLN A 270 -3.98 4.74 -10.91
C GLN A 270 -5.10 5.51 -10.24
N SER A 271 -5.28 6.80 -10.59
CA SER A 271 -6.34 7.63 -10.02
C SER A 271 -7.61 7.55 -10.87
N TYR A 272 -8.76 7.27 -10.25
CA TYR A 272 -10.05 7.40 -10.91
C TYR A 272 -10.47 8.88 -10.92
N ARG A 273 -10.97 9.34 -12.05
CA ARG A 273 -11.41 10.73 -12.21
C ARG A 273 -12.87 10.88 -11.80
N TYR A 274 -13.09 11.06 -10.52
CA TYR A 274 -14.41 11.42 -10.02
C TYR A 274 -14.81 12.83 -10.49
N VAL A 275 -16.11 13.06 -10.62
CA VAL A 275 -16.66 14.39 -11.00
C VAL A 275 -16.16 15.50 -10.07
N ARG A 276 -15.96 15.16 -8.81
CA ARG A 276 -15.35 16.00 -7.79
C ARG A 276 -14.05 15.34 -7.31
N PRO A 277 -12.93 16.08 -7.23
CA PRO A 277 -11.71 15.57 -6.61
C PRO A 277 -12.00 15.07 -5.19
N GLN A 278 -11.57 13.86 -4.91
CA GLN A 278 -11.77 13.16 -3.64
C GLN A 278 -10.77 12.01 -3.54
N GLU A 279 -10.71 11.30 -2.40
CA GLU A 279 -9.89 10.10 -2.24
C GLU A 279 -10.09 9.15 -3.42
N THR A 280 -9.00 8.66 -3.98
CA THR A 280 -9.00 7.78 -5.16
C THR A 280 -7.71 6.96 -5.25
N GLY A 281 -7.76 5.88 -6.01
CA GLY A 281 -6.58 5.12 -6.44
C GLY A 281 -5.98 4.17 -5.40
N ASN A 282 -6.55 4.09 -4.19
CA ASN A 282 -6.05 3.20 -3.16
C ASN A 282 -6.07 1.74 -3.60
N LYS A 283 -5.08 0.98 -3.17
CA LYS A 283 -5.00 -0.48 -3.30
C LYS A 283 -4.86 -1.09 -1.91
N THR A 284 -5.58 -2.16 -1.66
CA THR A 284 -5.55 -2.85 -0.37
C THR A 284 -4.80 -4.18 -0.45
N ASP A 285 -4.44 -4.70 0.70
CA ASP A 285 -3.79 -6.01 0.83
C ASP A 285 -2.52 -6.11 -0.06
N ILE A 286 -1.72 -5.03 -0.16
CA ILE A 286 -0.50 -4.97 -0.97
C ILE A 286 0.60 -5.77 -0.28
N ARG A 287 1.16 -6.78 -0.98
CA ARG A 287 2.35 -7.50 -0.53
C ARG A 287 3.61 -6.72 -0.86
N TRP A 288 3.62 -6.10 -2.03
CA TRP A 288 4.64 -5.15 -2.43
C TRP A 288 4.10 -4.22 -3.52
N MET A 289 4.62 -3.01 -3.55
CA MET A 289 4.42 -2.02 -4.60
C MET A 289 5.77 -1.41 -4.92
N ALA A 290 6.04 -1.18 -6.19
CA ALA A 290 7.30 -0.63 -6.67
C ALA A 290 7.04 0.54 -7.61
N LEU A 291 7.80 1.60 -7.43
CA LEU A 291 7.86 2.75 -8.33
C LEU A 291 9.21 2.78 -9.02
N SER A 292 9.24 3.14 -10.30
CA SER A 292 10.50 3.26 -11.06
C SER A 292 10.43 4.30 -12.16
N ASN A 293 11.64 4.73 -12.58
CA ASN A 293 11.85 5.51 -13.81
C ASN A 293 12.36 4.65 -14.98
N GLY A 294 12.45 3.32 -14.78
CA GLY A 294 12.96 2.36 -15.74
C GLY A 294 14.47 2.08 -15.67
N LYS A 295 15.24 2.92 -14.95
CA LYS A 295 16.68 2.69 -14.66
C LYS A 295 16.87 2.21 -13.23
N VAL A 296 16.23 2.90 -12.30
CA VAL A 296 16.22 2.56 -10.88
C VAL A 296 14.79 2.61 -10.36
N GLY A 297 14.55 1.93 -9.26
CA GLY A 297 13.27 1.93 -8.58
C GLY A 297 13.39 1.70 -7.08
N LEU A 298 12.27 1.88 -6.42
CA LEU A 298 12.09 1.60 -5.00
C LEU A 298 10.85 0.72 -4.83
N MET A 299 11.03 -0.42 -4.18
CA MET A 299 9.93 -1.30 -3.77
C MET A 299 9.61 -1.08 -2.29
N ALA A 300 8.35 -0.92 -1.95
CA ALA A 300 7.85 -1.10 -0.60
C ALA A 300 7.24 -2.51 -0.50
N LYS A 301 7.79 -3.33 0.38
CA LYS A 301 7.30 -4.67 0.69
C LYS A 301 6.58 -4.64 2.03
N GLY A 302 5.31 -5.07 2.09
CA GLY A 302 4.51 -5.17 3.30
C GLY A 302 5.01 -6.26 4.26
N LEU A 303 4.83 -6.01 5.55
CA LEU A 303 5.17 -6.94 6.62
C LEU A 303 3.95 -7.08 7.58
N PRO A 304 2.93 -7.92 7.24
CA PRO A 304 2.82 -8.74 6.02
C PRO A 304 2.25 -8.00 4.80
N THR A 305 1.40 -7.00 4.96
CA THR A 305 0.73 -6.22 3.91
C THR A 305 0.54 -4.78 4.36
N PHE A 306 0.27 -3.90 3.40
CA PHE A 306 -0.11 -2.52 3.63
C PHE A 306 -1.18 -2.11 2.61
N ASP A 307 -1.82 -0.97 2.83
CA ASP A 307 -2.66 -0.29 1.85
C ASP A 307 -1.89 0.90 1.28
N GLY A 308 -2.17 1.32 0.05
CA GLY A 308 -1.43 2.45 -0.52
C GLY A 308 -1.94 2.93 -1.86
N SER A 309 -1.47 4.11 -2.23
CA SER A 309 -1.80 4.75 -3.51
C SER A 309 -0.63 5.55 -4.04
N VAL A 310 -0.69 5.88 -5.33
CA VAL A 310 0.30 6.70 -6.01
C VAL A 310 -0.40 7.77 -6.85
N HIS A 311 0.10 9.00 -6.83
CA HIS A 311 -0.52 10.13 -7.50
C HIS A 311 0.53 10.96 -8.25
N GLN A 312 0.26 11.32 -9.51
CA GLN A 312 1.14 12.19 -10.31
C GLN A 312 0.76 13.68 -10.11
N TYR A 313 0.44 14.02 -8.87
CA TYR A 313 0.12 15.36 -8.38
C TYR A 313 0.19 15.35 -6.85
N PRO A 314 0.35 16.51 -6.18
CA PRO A 314 0.25 16.56 -4.73
C PRO A 314 -1.10 16.02 -4.25
N TYR A 315 -1.08 15.09 -3.31
CA TYR A 315 -2.32 14.49 -2.79
C TYR A 315 -3.30 15.53 -2.22
N SER A 316 -2.77 16.66 -1.72
CA SER A 316 -3.58 17.80 -1.24
C SER A 316 -4.47 18.42 -2.30
N ASP A 317 -4.19 18.21 -3.59
CA ASP A 317 -5.05 18.70 -4.68
C ASP A 317 -6.43 18.03 -4.67
N LEU A 318 -6.53 16.81 -4.10
CA LEU A 318 -7.79 16.10 -3.95
C LEU A 318 -8.70 16.70 -2.86
N ASP A 319 -8.11 17.36 -1.87
CA ASP A 319 -8.81 17.86 -0.68
C ASP A 319 -9.32 19.30 -0.82
N HIS A 320 -8.80 20.06 -1.76
CA HIS A 320 -9.09 21.48 -1.87
C HIS A 320 -10.17 21.77 -2.90
N VAL A 321 -11.45 21.64 -2.49
CA VAL A 321 -12.58 22.02 -3.34
C VAL A 321 -13.48 23.02 -2.60
N PRO A 322 -13.50 24.31 -2.99
CA PRO A 322 -14.47 25.27 -2.47
C PRO A 322 -15.90 24.76 -2.67
N LYS A 323 -16.78 24.96 -1.68
CA LYS A 323 -18.21 24.56 -1.75
C LYS A 323 -18.93 25.08 -3.00
N SER A 324 -18.48 26.22 -3.55
CA SER A 324 -19.01 26.84 -4.79
C SER A 324 -18.62 26.12 -6.08
N GLN A 325 -17.66 25.19 -6.05
CA GLN A 325 -17.13 24.50 -7.23
C GLN A 325 -17.47 23.01 -7.22
N LYS A 326 -18.67 22.65 -6.78
CA LYS A 326 -19.12 21.25 -6.65
C LYS A 326 -19.15 20.47 -7.98
N HIS A 327 -19.19 21.14 -9.11
CA HIS A 327 -19.32 20.51 -10.43
C HIS A 327 -18.47 21.26 -11.46
N GLY A 328 -17.60 20.54 -12.15
CA GLY A 328 -16.88 20.97 -13.33
C GLY A 328 -15.66 21.86 -13.08
N LYS A 329 -14.68 21.78 -13.97
CA LYS A 329 -13.39 22.49 -14.04
C LYS A 329 -12.31 22.10 -13.03
N LEU A 330 -12.51 21.13 -12.18
CA LEU A 330 -11.48 20.63 -11.28
C LEU A 330 -10.83 19.36 -11.83
N ASP A 331 -10.55 19.34 -13.11
CA ASP A 331 -9.71 18.31 -13.71
C ASP A 331 -8.32 18.42 -13.12
N ILE A 332 -8.03 17.50 -12.19
CA ILE A 332 -6.66 17.30 -11.74
C ILE A 332 -5.85 16.87 -12.95
N LYS A 333 -4.75 17.58 -13.18
CA LYS A 333 -3.82 17.28 -14.27
C LYS A 333 -2.53 16.69 -13.70
N PRO A 334 -1.82 15.85 -14.49
CA PRO A 334 -0.51 15.40 -14.07
C PRO A 334 0.41 16.60 -13.86
N LYS A 335 1.18 16.57 -12.78
CA LYS A 335 2.18 17.57 -12.43
C LYS A 335 3.58 16.94 -12.43
N ASP A 336 4.60 17.78 -12.32
CA ASP A 336 5.97 17.32 -12.09
C ASP A 336 6.19 16.94 -10.62
N HIS A 337 5.37 15.98 -10.18
CA HIS A 337 5.26 15.54 -8.80
C HIS A 337 4.74 14.09 -8.74
N VAL A 338 5.22 13.30 -7.79
CA VAL A 338 4.70 11.95 -7.50
C VAL A 338 4.60 11.77 -6.00
N ASP A 339 3.39 11.70 -5.48
CA ASP A 339 3.14 11.25 -4.11
C ASP A 339 2.96 9.73 -4.07
N TRP A 340 3.63 9.08 -3.11
CA TRP A 340 3.45 7.68 -2.78
C TRP A 340 2.99 7.53 -1.34
N LEU A 341 1.81 6.96 -1.14
CA LEU A 341 1.23 6.72 0.17
C LEU A 341 1.38 5.25 0.54
N ILE A 342 1.90 4.99 1.74
CA ILE A 342 2.10 3.66 2.31
C ILE A 342 1.43 3.65 3.66
N ASP A 343 0.28 2.98 3.75
CA ASP A 343 -0.63 3.10 4.87
C ASP A 343 -0.79 1.78 5.62
N TYR A 344 -0.97 1.86 6.93
CA TYR A 344 -1.60 0.77 7.66
C TYR A 344 -2.98 0.50 7.08
N LYS A 345 -3.82 1.52 7.12
CA LYS A 345 -5.19 1.55 6.57
C LYS A 345 -5.72 2.98 6.54
N GLN A 346 -6.80 3.14 5.82
CA GLN A 346 -7.71 4.26 6.00
C GLN A 346 -9.10 3.75 6.39
N MET A 347 -9.92 4.56 7.05
CA MET A 347 -11.28 4.20 7.40
C MET A 347 -12.11 3.91 6.14
N GLY A 348 -13.19 3.14 6.26
CA GLY A 348 -14.10 2.82 5.16
C GLY A 348 -14.60 4.05 4.42
N VAL A 349 -14.92 3.90 3.13
CA VAL A 349 -15.39 4.98 2.23
C VAL A 349 -16.89 4.96 2.00
N GLY A 350 -17.57 3.86 2.39
CA GLY A 350 -19.00 3.65 2.19
C GLY A 350 -19.80 3.80 3.47
N GLY A 351 -21.13 3.80 3.31
CA GLY A 351 -22.14 3.69 4.36
C GLY A 351 -23.36 2.98 3.80
N ASP A 352 -24.34 2.64 4.63
CA ASP A 352 -25.55 1.94 4.18
C ASP A 352 -26.41 2.78 3.23
N ASN A 353 -26.16 4.08 3.17
CA ASN A 353 -26.81 5.01 2.25
C ASN A 353 -25.87 6.17 1.90
N SER A 354 -26.25 6.99 0.90
CA SER A 354 -25.52 8.20 0.48
C SER A 354 -26.02 9.49 1.17
N TRP A 355 -26.77 9.39 2.26
CA TRP A 355 -27.41 10.52 2.96
C TRP A 355 -26.70 10.90 4.26
N GLY A 356 -25.50 10.39 4.53
CA GLY A 356 -24.73 10.70 5.70
C GLY A 356 -24.52 9.52 6.66
N ALA A 357 -24.79 8.28 6.23
CA ALA A 357 -24.39 7.11 6.99
C ALA A 357 -22.86 7.01 7.03
N LYS A 358 -22.33 6.80 8.25
CA LYS A 358 -20.91 6.50 8.44
C LYS A 358 -20.59 5.07 8.01
N PRO A 359 -19.32 4.75 7.70
CA PRO A 359 -18.88 3.37 7.62
C PRO A 359 -19.19 2.62 8.92
N HIS A 360 -19.41 1.31 8.82
CA HIS A 360 -19.60 0.46 9.99
C HIS A 360 -18.38 0.53 10.93
N ASN A 361 -18.58 0.39 12.23
CA ASN A 361 -17.54 0.57 13.25
C ASN A 361 -16.26 -0.26 13.00
N HIS A 362 -16.39 -1.47 12.47
CA HIS A 362 -15.24 -2.32 12.18
C HIS A 362 -14.40 -1.84 10.96
N TYR A 363 -14.89 -0.83 10.22
CA TYR A 363 -14.15 -0.12 9.18
C TYR A 363 -13.68 1.27 9.62
N LEU A 364 -13.75 1.60 10.90
CA LEU A 364 -13.22 2.85 11.46
C LEU A 364 -11.86 2.60 12.13
N LEU A 365 -11.03 3.63 12.16
CA LEU A 365 -9.79 3.66 12.94
C LEU A 365 -10.04 4.43 14.23
N ASN A 366 -10.61 3.76 15.22
CA ASN A 366 -11.05 4.32 16.49
C ASN A 366 -10.33 3.73 17.71
N SER A 367 -9.20 3.05 17.52
CA SER A 367 -8.36 2.52 18.60
C SER A 367 -7.28 3.53 18.98
N ASP A 368 -6.90 3.51 20.26
CA ASP A 368 -5.84 4.35 20.81
C ASP A 368 -4.44 3.97 20.32
N LYS A 369 -4.30 2.84 19.61
CA LYS A 369 -3.01 2.32 19.18
C LYS A 369 -3.08 1.54 17.87
N TYR A 370 -2.16 1.85 16.97
CA TYR A 370 -1.93 1.12 15.73
C TYR A 370 -0.45 0.93 15.47
N GLU A 371 -0.13 -0.14 14.75
CA GLU A 371 1.24 -0.46 14.36
C GLU A 371 1.23 -1.15 12.99
N TYR A 372 2.18 -0.82 12.13
CA TYR A 372 2.44 -1.55 10.89
C TYR A 372 3.90 -1.47 10.50
N SER A 373 4.29 -2.33 9.57
CA SER A 373 5.66 -2.38 9.08
C SER A 373 5.71 -2.66 7.60
N PHE A 374 6.75 -2.12 6.95
CA PHE A 374 7.10 -2.40 5.57
C PHE A 374 8.62 -2.34 5.40
N MET A 375 9.12 -2.77 4.24
CA MET A 375 10.53 -2.70 3.91
C MET A 375 10.71 -2.04 2.56
N PHE A 376 11.51 -0.99 2.51
CA PHE A 376 12.02 -0.45 1.26
C PHE A 376 13.16 -1.30 0.74
N ILE A 377 13.15 -1.59 -0.54
CA ILE A 377 14.19 -2.33 -1.25
C ILE A 377 14.45 -1.57 -2.55
N PRO A 378 15.63 -0.93 -2.70
CA PRO A 378 16.02 -0.31 -3.95
C PRO A 378 16.33 -1.39 -4.98
N PHE A 379 16.12 -1.10 -6.26
CA PHE A 379 16.39 -2.04 -7.34
C PHE A 379 16.80 -1.34 -8.64
N GLU A 380 17.54 -2.06 -9.47
CA GLU A 380 17.89 -1.63 -10.83
C GLU A 380 16.81 -2.01 -11.84
N GLY A 381 16.74 -1.27 -12.96
CA GLY A 381 15.81 -1.58 -14.04
C GLY A 381 16.08 -2.96 -14.64
N GLY A 382 15.00 -3.75 -14.79
CA GLY A 382 15.08 -5.11 -15.33
C GLY A 382 15.21 -6.23 -14.29
N GLU A 383 15.34 -5.90 -12.99
CA GLU A 383 15.30 -6.91 -11.93
C GLU A 383 13.93 -7.58 -11.80
N ASP A 384 13.94 -8.86 -11.43
CA ASP A 384 12.71 -9.62 -11.13
C ASP A 384 12.15 -9.20 -9.77
N LEU A 385 11.13 -8.34 -9.78
CA LEU A 385 10.49 -7.83 -8.57
C LEU A 385 9.82 -8.93 -7.74
N ASN A 386 9.34 -10.01 -8.35
CA ASN A 386 8.80 -11.13 -7.59
C ASN A 386 9.90 -11.83 -6.78
N LYS A 387 11.09 -12.02 -7.38
CA LYS A 387 12.25 -12.57 -6.67
C LYS A 387 12.72 -11.61 -5.56
N LEU A 388 12.85 -10.33 -5.88
CA LEU A 388 13.27 -9.29 -4.93
C LEU A 388 12.32 -9.22 -3.71
N SER A 389 11.01 -9.37 -3.93
CA SER A 389 10.02 -9.36 -2.87
C SER A 389 10.16 -10.52 -1.86
N LYS A 390 10.96 -11.57 -2.17
CA LYS A 390 11.22 -12.68 -1.24
C LYS A 390 12.33 -12.38 -0.24
N LEU A 391 13.09 -11.29 -0.43
CA LEU A 391 14.10 -10.85 0.53
C LEU A 391 13.49 -10.77 1.93
N LYS A 392 14.08 -11.50 2.87
CA LYS A 392 13.74 -11.45 4.29
C LYS A 392 15.01 -11.22 5.09
N LEU A 393 15.08 -10.10 5.77
CA LEU A 393 16.12 -9.71 6.69
C LEU A 393 15.57 -9.78 8.12
N ASP A 394 16.32 -10.32 9.04
CA ASP A 394 15.96 -10.39 10.47
C ASP A 394 16.50 -9.20 11.24
#